data_1e8758f2a2518cc824c3d1b342d321c5
#
_entry.id   1e8758f2a2518cc824c3d1b342d321c5
#
_cell.length_a   1.000
_cell.length_b   1.000
_cell.length_c   1.000
_cell.angle_alpha   90.00
_cell.angle_beta   90.00
_cell.angle_gamma   90.00
#
_symmetry.space_group_name_H-M   'P 1'
#
loop_
_entity.id
_entity.type
_entity.pdbx_description
1 polymer ?
#
loop_
_entity_poly.entity_id
_entity_poly.type
_entity_poly.pdbx_seq_one_letter_code
_entity_poly.pdbx_strand_id
1 'polypeptide(L)'
;DRLAGIVSMRGSANSHTAILARAMGIPAVVGVEDLPLTRLPDQRLVVDGYNGRVYVNPHNDLLARFEALLAEDEALFEELAPLVSQPAQTSDGKIIPLWANTGVAADVQRAREFGAEGVGLYRTEVSFLLRDRFPSEEEQRQLYREQLEAFHPAPVTMRTLDIGGDKALPYFPIEESNPFLGWRGIRVTLDHPEIFLTQVRAMLKANEGLDNLRILLPMVTAIDELRAARLLIGRCHAEVLSEGFTAPLPEIGVMIEVPAAVYLAGPLAQEADFLSV
;
A
#
# COMPACT_ATOMS: atom_id res chain seq x y z
N ASP A 1 -6.00 -9.56 -24.64
CA ASP A 1 -4.54 -9.62 -24.88
C ASP A 1 -3.85 -9.47 -23.53
N ARG A 2 -2.94 -10.40 -23.19
CA ARG A 2 -2.18 -10.33 -21.95
C ARG A 2 -0.92 -9.50 -22.18
N LEU A 3 -0.72 -8.46 -21.39
CA LEU A 3 0.53 -7.71 -21.33
C LEU A 3 1.58 -8.58 -20.63
N ALA A 4 2.62 -9.00 -21.37
CA ALA A 4 3.63 -9.92 -20.85
C ALA A 4 4.76 -9.21 -20.10
N GLY A 5 4.99 -7.93 -20.36
CA GLY A 5 6.03 -7.14 -19.72
C GLY A 5 5.97 -5.66 -20.10
N ILE A 6 6.59 -4.82 -19.32
CA ILE A 6 6.65 -3.36 -19.54
C ILE A 6 8.11 -2.92 -19.58
N VAL A 7 8.47 -2.14 -20.60
CA VAL A 7 9.78 -1.49 -20.70
C VAL A 7 9.56 0.00 -20.96
N SER A 8 10.20 0.86 -20.15
CA SER A 8 10.10 2.31 -20.28
C SER A 8 11.47 2.98 -20.24
N MET A 9 11.69 3.93 -21.15
CA MET A 9 12.91 4.75 -21.15
C MET A 9 12.98 5.74 -20.00
N ARG A 10 11.83 6.14 -19.46
CA ARG A 10 11.73 7.10 -18.37
C ARG A 10 11.00 6.49 -17.17
N GLY A 11 11.22 7.08 -16.01
CA GLY A 11 10.58 6.69 -14.77
C GLY A 11 11.55 6.09 -13.77
N SER A 12 11.06 5.96 -12.56
CA SER A 12 11.73 5.31 -11.44
C SER A 12 10.87 4.17 -10.89
N ALA A 13 11.37 3.44 -9.91
CA ALA A 13 10.62 2.40 -9.19
C ALA A 13 9.31 2.91 -8.56
N ASN A 14 9.20 4.24 -8.35
CA ASN A 14 8.02 4.92 -7.79
C ASN A 14 7.16 5.61 -8.86
N SER A 15 7.44 5.42 -10.16
CA SER A 15 6.60 5.93 -11.23
C SER A 15 5.24 5.21 -11.28
N HIS A 16 4.21 5.88 -11.79
CA HIS A 16 2.87 5.32 -11.97
C HIS A 16 2.89 3.95 -12.67
N THR A 17 3.68 3.86 -13.75
CA THR A 17 3.82 2.63 -14.53
C THR A 17 4.43 1.50 -13.69
N ALA A 18 5.47 1.79 -12.90
CA ALA A 18 6.12 0.78 -12.05
C ALA A 18 5.21 0.31 -10.90
N ILE A 19 4.45 1.24 -10.30
CA ILE A 19 3.46 0.92 -9.25
C ILE A 19 2.38 -0.01 -9.80
N LEU A 20 1.78 0.34 -10.95
CA LEU A 20 0.73 -0.46 -11.58
C LEU A 20 1.25 -1.82 -12.06
N ALA A 21 2.42 -1.87 -12.69
CA ALA A 21 3.02 -3.13 -13.14
C ALA A 21 3.25 -4.10 -11.96
N ARG A 22 3.75 -3.59 -10.84
CA ARG A 22 3.96 -4.38 -9.61
C ARG A 22 2.64 -4.91 -9.05
N ALA A 23 1.62 -4.06 -8.97
CA ALA A 23 0.29 -4.46 -8.50
C ALA A 23 -0.34 -5.55 -9.38
N MET A 24 -0.14 -5.46 -10.69
CA MET A 24 -0.63 -6.44 -11.67
C MET A 24 0.26 -7.70 -11.77
N GLY A 25 1.41 -7.73 -11.09
CA GLY A 25 2.37 -8.83 -11.19
C GLY A 25 3.05 -8.93 -12.57
N ILE A 26 3.15 -7.82 -13.30
CA ILE A 26 3.76 -7.77 -14.62
C ILE A 26 5.23 -7.37 -14.47
N PRO A 27 6.19 -8.12 -15.05
CA PRO A 27 7.59 -7.73 -15.03
C PRO A 27 7.78 -6.39 -15.73
N ALA A 28 8.49 -5.47 -15.07
CA ALA A 28 8.72 -4.12 -15.59
C ALA A 28 10.18 -3.69 -15.40
N VAL A 29 10.73 -3.07 -16.43
CA VAL A 29 12.03 -2.40 -16.39
C VAL A 29 11.84 -0.95 -16.82
N VAL A 30 12.18 -0.01 -15.93
CA VAL A 30 12.01 1.43 -16.15
C VAL A 30 13.36 2.14 -16.13
N GLY A 31 13.48 3.28 -16.83
CA GLY A 31 14.73 4.04 -16.90
C GLY A 31 15.77 3.42 -17.85
N VAL A 32 15.35 2.74 -18.91
CA VAL A 32 16.24 2.16 -19.92
C VAL A 32 16.66 3.24 -20.90
N GLU A 33 17.82 3.87 -20.66
CA GLU A 33 18.26 5.07 -21.40
C GLU A 33 18.50 4.79 -22.91
N ASP A 34 19.05 3.63 -23.26
CA ASP A 34 19.48 3.31 -24.62
C ASP A 34 18.54 2.34 -25.36
N LEU A 35 17.23 2.43 -25.13
CA LEU A 35 16.27 1.54 -25.79
C LEU A 35 16.03 1.96 -27.25
N PRO A 36 16.43 1.15 -28.26
CA PRO A 36 16.29 1.50 -29.67
C PRO A 36 14.84 1.30 -30.16
N LEU A 37 13.89 2.16 -29.71
CA LEU A 37 12.44 2.01 -29.98
C LEU A 37 12.10 1.76 -31.46
N THR A 38 12.84 2.36 -32.39
CA THR A 38 12.61 2.19 -33.83
C THR A 38 13.00 0.82 -34.37
N ARG A 39 13.76 0.01 -33.62
CA ARG A 39 14.23 -1.32 -33.98
C ARG A 39 13.55 -2.45 -33.21
N LEU A 40 12.64 -2.11 -32.28
CA LEU A 40 11.94 -3.09 -31.45
C LEU A 40 10.69 -3.71 -32.07
N PRO A 41 9.95 -3.06 -33.00
CA PRO A 41 8.78 -3.69 -33.60
C PRO A 41 9.12 -5.07 -34.14
N ASP A 42 8.27 -6.07 -33.82
CA ASP A 42 8.41 -7.47 -34.21
C ASP A 42 9.66 -8.20 -33.65
N GLN A 43 10.38 -7.59 -32.72
CA GLN A 43 11.51 -8.26 -32.08
C GLN A 43 11.04 -9.04 -30.83
N ARG A 44 11.68 -10.21 -30.60
CA ARG A 44 11.49 -10.97 -29.38
C ARG A 44 12.24 -10.30 -28.22
N LEU A 45 11.55 -10.09 -27.12
CA LEU A 45 12.12 -9.47 -25.92
C LEU A 45 12.02 -10.41 -24.73
N VAL A 46 13.02 -10.37 -23.85
CA VAL A 46 12.94 -10.89 -22.48
C VAL A 46 13.06 -9.71 -21.52
N VAL A 47 12.07 -9.57 -20.64
CA VAL A 47 12.03 -8.52 -19.61
C VAL A 47 12.29 -9.17 -18.25
N ASP A 48 13.48 -8.96 -17.71
CA ASP A 48 13.89 -9.44 -16.40
C ASP A 48 13.68 -8.33 -15.37
N GLY A 49 12.51 -8.33 -14.74
CA GLY A 49 12.13 -7.35 -13.73
C GLY A 49 12.90 -7.50 -12.40
N TYR A 50 13.46 -8.67 -12.11
CA TYR A 50 14.25 -8.91 -10.92
C TYR A 50 15.63 -8.23 -10.98
N ASN A 51 16.30 -8.34 -12.15
CA ASN A 51 17.63 -7.78 -12.36
C ASN A 51 17.63 -6.45 -13.12
N GLY A 52 16.44 -5.92 -13.50
CA GLY A 52 16.31 -4.68 -14.24
C GLY A 52 16.95 -4.75 -15.65
N ARG A 53 16.82 -5.87 -16.35
CA ARG A 53 17.45 -6.10 -17.65
C ARG A 53 16.42 -6.38 -18.74
N VAL A 54 16.73 -5.86 -19.94
CA VAL A 54 15.95 -6.14 -21.15
C VAL A 54 16.89 -6.74 -22.19
N TYR A 55 16.54 -7.90 -22.71
CA TYR A 55 17.30 -8.58 -23.76
C TYR A 55 16.50 -8.49 -25.06
N VAL A 56 17.11 -7.95 -26.10
CA VAL A 56 16.52 -7.82 -27.45
C VAL A 56 17.09 -8.93 -28.31
N ASN A 57 16.23 -9.72 -28.97
CA ASN A 57 16.59 -10.89 -29.74
C ASN A 57 17.59 -11.82 -29.03
N PRO A 58 17.25 -12.29 -27.83
CA PRO A 58 18.13 -13.15 -27.06
C PRO A 58 18.43 -14.44 -27.84
N HIS A 59 19.65 -14.96 -27.68
CA HIS A 59 20.02 -16.28 -28.18
C HIS A 59 19.13 -17.37 -27.63
N ASN A 60 18.95 -18.45 -28.35
CA ASN A 60 18.09 -19.57 -27.96
C ASN A 60 18.43 -20.14 -26.58
N ASP A 61 19.71 -20.22 -26.23
CA ASP A 61 20.16 -20.71 -24.92
C ASP A 61 19.64 -19.81 -23.77
N LEU A 62 19.66 -18.49 -23.99
CA LEU A 62 19.15 -17.54 -23.00
C LEU A 62 17.62 -17.60 -22.90
N LEU A 63 16.94 -17.75 -24.03
CA LEU A 63 15.49 -17.98 -24.06
C LEU A 63 15.12 -19.24 -23.29
N ALA A 64 15.74 -20.37 -23.61
CA ALA A 64 15.50 -21.65 -22.95
C ALA A 64 15.71 -21.54 -21.43
N ARG A 65 16.71 -20.76 -20.99
CA ARG A 65 16.94 -20.50 -19.57
C ARG A 65 15.80 -19.75 -18.90
N PHE A 66 15.27 -18.68 -19.53
CA PHE A 66 14.14 -17.92 -18.98
C PHE A 66 12.82 -18.70 -19.06
N GLU A 67 12.62 -19.50 -20.12
CA GLU A 67 11.48 -20.42 -20.22
C GLU A 67 11.51 -21.48 -19.09
N ALA A 68 12.70 -22.01 -18.76
CA ALA A 68 12.86 -22.93 -17.64
C ALA A 68 12.55 -22.26 -16.30
N LEU A 69 13.03 -21.03 -16.08
CA LEU A 69 12.69 -20.25 -14.85
C LEU A 69 11.20 -19.98 -14.72
N LEU A 70 10.51 -19.65 -15.81
CA LEU A 70 9.05 -19.47 -15.79
C LEU A 70 8.33 -20.77 -15.45
N ALA A 71 8.77 -21.89 -16.02
CA ALA A 71 8.20 -23.20 -15.72
C ALA A 71 8.45 -23.62 -14.25
N GLU A 72 9.61 -23.30 -13.69
CA GLU A 72 9.91 -23.52 -12.26
C GLU A 72 9.00 -22.67 -11.36
N ASP A 73 8.80 -21.39 -11.70
CA ASP A 73 7.89 -20.49 -10.98
C ASP A 73 6.43 -21.00 -11.05
N GLU A 74 5.96 -21.40 -12.23
CA GLU A 74 4.60 -21.96 -12.42
C GLU A 74 4.43 -23.27 -11.61
N ALA A 75 5.40 -24.17 -11.64
CA ALA A 75 5.36 -25.40 -10.85
C ALA A 75 5.32 -25.12 -9.33
N LEU A 76 6.09 -24.13 -8.86
CA LEU A 76 6.06 -23.70 -7.47
C LEU A 76 4.69 -23.13 -7.07
N PHE A 77 4.07 -22.33 -7.94
CA PHE A 77 2.71 -21.82 -7.70
C PHE A 77 1.69 -22.96 -7.61
N GLU A 78 1.76 -23.96 -8.49
CA GLU A 78 0.89 -25.14 -8.44
C GLU A 78 1.09 -25.95 -7.15
N GLU A 79 2.34 -26.12 -6.70
CA GLU A 79 2.66 -26.81 -5.44
C GLU A 79 2.11 -26.06 -4.22
N LEU A 80 2.17 -24.72 -4.22
CA LEU A 80 1.72 -23.88 -3.13
C LEU A 80 0.19 -23.65 -3.12
N ALA A 81 -0.49 -23.82 -4.26
CA ALA A 81 -1.93 -23.56 -4.39
C ALA A 81 -2.81 -24.26 -3.33
N PRO A 82 -2.55 -25.53 -2.93
CA PRO A 82 -3.33 -26.17 -1.86
C PRO A 82 -3.18 -25.52 -0.48
N LEU A 83 -2.09 -24.77 -0.25
CA LEU A 83 -1.84 -24.09 1.03
C LEU A 83 -2.72 -22.87 1.23
N VAL A 84 -3.23 -22.27 0.16
CA VAL A 84 -4.10 -21.08 0.19
C VAL A 84 -5.35 -21.28 1.06
N SER A 85 -5.88 -22.49 1.09
CA SER A 85 -7.06 -22.84 1.89
C SER A 85 -6.76 -23.34 3.30
N GLN A 86 -5.48 -23.43 3.67
CA GLN A 86 -5.07 -23.92 4.98
C GLN A 86 -4.79 -22.75 5.93
N PRO A 87 -5.21 -22.84 7.20
CA PRO A 87 -4.87 -21.82 8.19
C PRO A 87 -3.36 -21.82 8.44
N ALA A 88 -2.76 -20.63 8.47
CA ALA A 88 -1.37 -20.50 8.88
C ALA A 88 -1.27 -20.76 10.39
N GLN A 89 -0.56 -21.81 10.77
CA GLN A 89 -0.46 -22.28 12.14
C GLN A 89 0.99 -22.52 12.56
N THR A 90 1.34 -22.03 13.75
CA THR A 90 2.65 -22.31 14.36
C THR A 90 2.74 -23.75 14.84
N SER A 91 3.96 -24.24 15.13
CA SER A 91 4.18 -25.61 15.61
C SER A 91 3.52 -25.93 16.97
N ASP A 92 3.24 -24.89 17.77
CA ASP A 92 2.51 -25.01 19.03
C ASP A 92 0.98 -24.85 18.88
N GLY A 93 0.49 -24.78 17.64
CA GLY A 93 -0.94 -24.79 17.32
C GLY A 93 -1.62 -23.41 17.28
N LYS A 94 -0.87 -22.30 17.41
CA LYS A 94 -1.44 -20.96 17.33
C LYS A 94 -1.72 -20.58 15.88
N ILE A 95 -2.97 -20.20 15.58
CA ILE A 95 -3.36 -19.67 14.27
C ILE A 95 -2.90 -18.23 14.16
N ILE A 96 -2.24 -17.91 13.06
CA ILE A 96 -1.77 -16.55 12.70
C ILE A 96 -2.53 -16.11 11.45
N PRO A 97 -3.44 -15.11 11.52
CA PRO A 97 -4.13 -14.62 10.35
C PRO A 97 -3.14 -13.94 9.38
N LEU A 98 -3.24 -14.27 8.10
CA LEU A 98 -2.40 -13.70 7.06
C LEU A 98 -3.14 -12.56 6.37
N TRP A 99 -2.65 -11.34 6.56
CA TRP A 99 -3.23 -10.13 5.99
C TRP A 99 -2.36 -9.55 4.89
N ALA A 100 -3.01 -9.06 3.84
CA ALA A 100 -2.34 -8.50 2.69
C ALA A 100 -1.79 -7.08 2.96
N ASN A 101 -0.80 -6.71 2.15
CA ASN A 101 -0.33 -5.33 2.02
C ASN A 101 -0.75 -4.83 0.64
N THR A 102 -1.66 -3.84 0.60
CA THR A 102 -2.28 -3.34 -0.63
C THR A 102 -2.10 -1.82 -0.80
N GLY A 103 -2.26 -1.31 -2.02
CA GLY A 103 -2.17 0.13 -2.32
C GLY A 103 -3.05 0.56 -3.49
N VAL A 104 -3.43 -0.39 -4.36
CA VAL A 104 -4.32 -0.14 -5.51
C VAL A 104 -5.38 -1.23 -5.61
N ALA A 105 -6.45 -0.97 -6.37
CA ALA A 105 -7.55 -1.94 -6.55
C ALA A 105 -7.08 -3.30 -7.11
N ALA A 106 -6.07 -3.31 -7.98
CA ALA A 106 -5.51 -4.55 -8.54
C ALA A 106 -4.89 -5.47 -7.47
N ASP A 107 -4.33 -4.90 -6.40
CA ASP A 107 -3.77 -5.68 -5.30
C ASP A 107 -4.86 -6.48 -4.56
N VAL A 108 -6.08 -5.94 -4.47
CA VAL A 108 -7.20 -6.56 -3.73
C VAL A 108 -7.58 -7.91 -4.31
N GLN A 109 -7.80 -7.95 -5.63
CA GLN A 109 -8.18 -9.20 -6.30
C GLN A 109 -7.09 -10.25 -6.11
N ARG A 110 -5.84 -9.86 -6.35
CA ARG A 110 -4.68 -10.75 -6.18
C ARG A 110 -4.54 -11.24 -4.74
N ALA A 111 -4.68 -10.36 -3.75
CA ALA A 111 -4.61 -10.73 -2.35
C ALA A 111 -5.66 -11.78 -1.96
N ARG A 112 -6.90 -11.62 -2.48
CA ARG A 112 -7.97 -12.60 -2.26
C ARG A 112 -7.69 -13.93 -2.93
N GLU A 113 -7.18 -13.93 -4.16
CA GLU A 113 -6.78 -15.14 -4.89
C GLU A 113 -5.70 -15.93 -4.13
N PHE A 114 -4.80 -15.24 -3.42
CA PHE A 114 -3.78 -15.83 -2.56
C PHE A 114 -4.23 -16.08 -1.11
N GLY A 115 -5.53 -16.01 -0.81
CA GLY A 115 -6.08 -16.40 0.47
C GLY A 115 -5.86 -15.41 1.62
N ALA A 116 -5.65 -14.12 1.32
CA ALA A 116 -5.53 -13.11 2.36
C ALA A 116 -6.82 -13.01 3.20
N GLU A 117 -6.67 -13.09 4.52
CA GLU A 117 -7.74 -13.08 5.51
C GLU A 117 -8.12 -11.65 5.97
N GLY A 118 -7.58 -10.62 5.31
CA GLY A 118 -7.81 -9.22 5.58
C GLY A 118 -6.71 -8.35 4.99
N VAL A 119 -6.71 -7.07 5.33
CA VAL A 119 -5.67 -6.11 4.93
C VAL A 119 -4.95 -5.59 6.17
N GLY A 120 -3.69 -5.97 6.32
CA GLY A 120 -2.83 -5.50 7.41
C GLY A 120 -2.29 -4.09 7.17
N LEU A 121 -2.13 -3.71 5.88
CA LEU A 121 -1.72 -2.37 5.50
C LEU A 121 -2.30 -1.98 4.13
N TYR A 122 -3.24 -1.03 4.11
CA TYR A 122 -3.61 -0.31 2.90
C TYR A 122 -2.83 1.01 2.83
N ARG A 123 -1.98 1.13 1.80
CA ARG A 123 -1.12 2.30 1.56
C ARG A 123 -1.89 3.39 0.82
N THR A 124 -2.49 4.30 1.58
CA THR A 124 -3.35 5.35 1.04
C THR A 124 -2.59 6.34 0.15
N GLU A 125 -1.29 6.56 0.41
CA GLU A 125 -0.47 7.49 -0.36
C GLU A 125 -0.37 7.14 -1.84
N VAL A 126 -0.55 5.87 -2.22
CA VAL A 126 -0.52 5.46 -3.63
C VAL A 126 -1.59 6.18 -4.45
N SER A 127 -2.79 6.34 -3.90
CA SER A 127 -3.87 7.08 -4.57
C SER A 127 -3.59 8.57 -4.74
N PHE A 128 -2.74 9.16 -3.89
CA PHE A 128 -2.29 10.54 -3.99
C PHE A 128 -1.15 10.68 -5.01
N LEU A 129 -0.20 9.74 -5.02
CA LEU A 129 0.90 9.70 -5.98
C LEU A 129 0.44 9.55 -7.43
N LEU A 130 -0.70 8.91 -7.67
CA LEU A 130 -1.29 8.70 -8.99
C LEU A 130 -2.09 9.92 -9.52
N ARG A 131 -2.06 11.06 -8.82
CA ARG A 131 -2.82 12.26 -9.15
C ARG A 131 -1.91 13.49 -9.23
N ASP A 132 -2.46 14.56 -9.76
CA ASP A 132 -1.83 15.88 -9.88
C ASP A 132 -2.38 16.90 -8.86
N ARG A 133 -3.30 16.47 -7.98
CA ARG A 133 -3.90 17.23 -6.89
C ARG A 133 -4.29 16.34 -5.73
N PHE A 134 -4.56 16.93 -4.58
CA PHE A 134 -5.19 16.20 -3.46
C PHE A 134 -6.57 15.67 -3.88
N PRO A 135 -6.85 14.37 -3.65
CA PRO A 135 -8.18 13.82 -3.88
C PRO A 135 -9.19 14.42 -2.90
N SER A 136 -10.40 14.72 -3.38
CA SER A 136 -11.49 15.18 -2.54
C SER A 136 -11.93 14.13 -1.53
N GLU A 137 -12.70 14.53 -0.50
CA GLU A 137 -13.27 13.60 0.48
C GLU A 137 -14.09 12.49 -0.20
N GLU A 138 -14.91 12.84 -1.19
CA GLU A 138 -15.75 11.87 -1.90
C GLU A 138 -14.93 10.90 -2.77
N GLU A 139 -13.89 11.38 -3.48
CA GLU A 139 -12.99 10.51 -4.24
C GLU A 139 -12.26 9.52 -3.32
N GLN A 140 -11.81 9.98 -2.15
CA GLN A 140 -11.19 9.12 -1.14
C GLN A 140 -12.20 8.12 -0.57
N ARG A 141 -13.42 8.58 -0.25
CA ARG A 141 -14.50 7.75 0.29
C ARG A 141 -14.81 6.57 -0.63
N GLN A 142 -14.92 6.80 -1.93
CA GLN A 142 -15.18 5.76 -2.92
C GLN A 142 -14.05 4.72 -2.96
N LEU A 143 -12.79 5.17 -3.03
CA LEU A 143 -11.63 4.27 -3.02
C LEU A 143 -11.55 3.43 -1.75
N TYR A 144 -11.78 4.03 -0.59
CA TYR A 144 -11.75 3.33 0.69
C TYR A 144 -12.92 2.35 0.83
N ARG A 145 -14.10 2.74 0.33
CA ARG A 145 -15.28 1.88 0.32
C ARG A 145 -15.05 0.60 -0.48
N GLU A 146 -14.46 0.69 -1.66
CA GLU A 146 -14.11 -0.47 -2.49
C GLU A 146 -13.19 -1.46 -1.74
N GLN A 147 -12.20 -0.94 -0.99
CA GLN A 147 -11.30 -1.77 -0.20
C GLN A 147 -12.02 -2.46 0.97
N LEU A 148 -12.87 -1.73 1.69
CA LEU A 148 -13.62 -2.25 2.82
C LEU A 148 -14.62 -3.31 2.38
N GLU A 149 -15.38 -3.07 1.32
CA GLU A 149 -16.36 -4.03 0.76
C GLU A 149 -15.70 -5.30 0.28
N ALA A 150 -14.55 -5.18 -0.38
CA ALA A 150 -13.85 -6.34 -0.95
C ALA A 150 -13.41 -7.35 0.10
N PHE A 151 -13.10 -6.91 1.31
CA PHE A 151 -12.65 -7.78 2.40
C PHE A 151 -13.70 -8.00 3.49
N HIS A 152 -14.83 -7.28 3.46
CA HIS A 152 -15.87 -7.44 4.49
C HIS A 152 -16.28 -8.93 4.68
N PRO A 153 -16.39 -9.45 5.92
CA PRO A 153 -16.25 -8.77 7.22
C PRO A 153 -14.81 -8.73 7.78
N ALA A 154 -13.81 -9.18 7.01
CA ALA A 154 -12.42 -9.20 7.45
C ALA A 154 -11.86 -7.77 7.63
N PRO A 155 -10.94 -7.55 8.59
CA PRO A 155 -10.42 -6.23 8.89
C PRO A 155 -9.58 -5.64 7.77
N VAL A 156 -9.70 -4.32 7.60
CA VAL A 156 -8.89 -3.52 6.67
C VAL A 156 -8.21 -2.39 7.43
N THR A 157 -6.90 -2.48 7.56
CA THR A 157 -6.09 -1.47 8.24
C THR A 157 -5.63 -0.42 7.23
N MET A 158 -6.18 0.78 7.30
CA MET A 158 -5.83 1.90 6.44
C MET A 158 -4.82 2.81 7.13
N ARG A 159 -3.65 2.97 6.52
CA ARG A 159 -2.65 3.90 7.01
C ARG A 159 -3.01 5.32 6.57
N THR A 160 -2.99 6.27 7.51
CA THR A 160 -3.11 7.69 7.16
C THR A 160 -1.94 8.13 6.29
N LEU A 161 -2.09 9.23 5.59
CA LEU A 161 -1.18 9.69 4.56
C LEU A 161 0.29 9.71 5.04
N ASP A 162 1.14 8.95 4.35
CA ASP A 162 2.58 8.86 4.60
C ASP A 162 3.34 9.42 3.40
N ILE A 163 3.43 10.76 3.32
CA ILE A 163 4.19 11.50 2.32
C ILE A 163 5.40 12.15 2.95
N GLY A 164 6.43 12.40 2.14
CA GLY A 164 7.77 12.85 2.53
C GLY A 164 8.84 11.81 2.20
N GLY A 165 10.09 12.19 2.31
CA GLY A 165 11.19 11.32 1.94
C GLY A 165 11.20 10.99 0.45
N ASP A 166 11.09 9.71 0.14
CA ASP A 166 11.02 9.16 -1.22
C ASP A 166 9.63 9.25 -1.88
N LYS A 167 8.61 9.69 -1.13
CA LYS A 167 7.22 9.79 -1.56
C LYS A 167 6.80 11.25 -1.74
N ALA A 168 7.45 11.95 -2.63
CA ALA A 168 7.12 13.34 -2.94
C ALA A 168 5.88 13.43 -3.84
N LEU A 169 4.95 14.33 -3.48
CA LEU A 169 3.83 14.72 -4.33
C LEU A 169 4.25 15.93 -5.17
N PRO A 170 4.11 15.89 -6.51
CA PRO A 170 4.50 17.03 -7.35
C PRO A 170 3.79 18.34 -7.01
N TYR A 171 2.57 18.25 -6.49
CA TYR A 171 1.72 19.39 -6.10
C TYR A 171 1.80 19.74 -4.61
N PHE A 172 2.63 19.02 -3.84
CA PHE A 172 2.92 19.31 -2.44
C PHE A 172 4.40 18.99 -2.16
N PRO A 173 5.34 19.81 -2.66
CA PRO A 173 6.77 19.60 -2.47
C PRO A 173 7.14 19.74 -0.99
N ILE A 174 7.91 18.79 -0.49
CA ILE A 174 8.46 18.77 0.88
C ILE A 174 9.97 18.92 0.76
N GLU A 175 10.50 20.04 1.24
CA GLU A 175 11.93 20.28 1.35
C GLU A 175 12.38 20.02 2.80
N GLU A 176 13.14 18.97 3.00
CA GLU A 176 13.58 18.52 4.32
C GLU A 176 15.04 18.02 4.26
N SER A 177 15.86 18.45 5.20
CA SER A 177 17.27 18.05 5.26
C SER A 177 17.45 16.57 5.63
N ASN A 178 16.51 15.99 6.36
CA ASN A 178 16.44 14.57 6.67
C ASN A 178 15.10 13.99 6.18
N PRO A 179 14.95 13.70 4.87
CA PRO A 179 13.66 13.37 4.28
C PRO A 179 12.97 12.16 4.87
N PHE A 180 13.73 11.16 5.35
CA PHE A 180 13.17 9.93 5.89
C PHE A 180 12.67 10.03 7.34
N LEU A 181 13.34 10.83 8.17
CA LEU A 181 13.03 10.98 9.60
C LEU A 181 12.59 12.39 10.01
N GLY A 182 12.55 13.32 9.07
CA GLY A 182 12.14 14.70 9.30
C GLY A 182 10.62 14.91 9.19
N TRP A 183 10.20 15.90 8.41
CA TRP A 183 8.81 16.28 8.24
C TRP A 183 8.10 15.30 7.28
N ARG A 184 7.49 14.28 7.85
CA ARG A 184 6.89 13.14 7.14
C ARG A 184 5.72 12.53 7.93
N GLY A 185 4.77 11.90 7.23
CA GLY A 185 3.68 11.13 7.81
C GLY A 185 2.83 11.93 8.77
N ILE A 186 2.66 11.45 10.01
CA ILE A 186 1.82 12.10 11.02
C ILE A 186 2.21 13.56 11.30
N ARG A 187 3.49 13.92 11.19
CA ARG A 187 3.97 15.28 11.43
C ARG A 187 3.44 16.25 10.38
N VAL A 188 3.46 15.82 9.10
CA VAL A 188 2.86 16.60 8.00
C VAL A 188 1.36 16.77 8.23
N THR A 189 0.68 15.71 8.60
CA THR A 189 -0.77 15.72 8.75
C THR A 189 -1.25 16.44 10.01
N LEU A 190 -0.45 16.53 11.06
CA LEU A 190 -0.74 17.36 12.23
C LEU A 190 -0.50 18.86 11.96
N ASP A 191 0.52 19.20 11.15
CA ASP A 191 0.78 20.58 10.72
C ASP A 191 -0.24 21.06 9.65
N HIS A 192 -0.82 20.11 8.87
CA HIS A 192 -1.86 20.33 7.87
C HIS A 192 -3.12 19.55 8.22
N PRO A 193 -3.82 19.92 9.30
CA PRO A 193 -4.96 19.17 9.79
C PRO A 193 -6.12 19.06 8.77
N GLU A 194 -6.24 19.98 7.82
CA GLU A 194 -7.22 19.91 6.75
C GLU A 194 -7.03 18.68 5.85
N ILE A 195 -5.80 18.23 5.61
CA ILE A 195 -5.49 17.01 4.85
C ILE A 195 -5.92 15.79 5.67
N PHE A 196 -5.54 15.77 6.95
CA PHE A 196 -5.85 14.68 7.86
C PHE A 196 -7.36 14.53 8.10
N LEU A 197 -8.06 15.64 8.38
CA LEU A 197 -9.50 15.65 8.61
C LEU A 197 -10.27 15.15 7.37
N THR A 198 -9.92 15.63 6.17
CA THR A 198 -10.53 15.18 4.91
C THR A 198 -10.36 13.66 4.72
N GLN A 199 -9.16 13.13 4.97
CA GLN A 199 -8.88 11.71 4.84
C GLN A 199 -9.63 10.86 5.87
N VAL A 200 -9.60 11.25 7.14
CA VAL A 200 -10.26 10.51 8.22
C VAL A 200 -11.78 10.51 8.03
N ARG A 201 -12.38 11.64 7.66
CA ARG A 201 -13.81 11.73 7.34
C ARG A 201 -14.20 10.80 6.19
N ALA A 202 -13.39 10.76 5.13
CA ALA A 202 -13.58 9.83 4.00
C ALA A 202 -13.53 8.36 4.45
N MET A 203 -12.56 7.99 5.31
CA MET A 203 -12.45 6.63 5.87
C MET A 203 -13.68 6.26 6.70
N LEU A 204 -14.11 7.15 7.61
CA LEU A 204 -15.28 6.93 8.46
C LEU A 204 -16.57 6.77 7.64
N LYS A 205 -16.81 7.64 6.68
CA LYS A 205 -17.97 7.55 5.78
C LYS A 205 -17.94 6.30 4.90
N ALA A 206 -16.75 5.88 4.48
CA ALA A 206 -16.57 4.64 3.72
C ALA A 206 -16.90 3.39 4.55
N ASN A 207 -16.72 3.45 5.87
CA ASN A 207 -16.97 2.33 6.79
C ASN A 207 -18.45 2.14 7.17
N GLU A 208 -19.34 3.01 6.73
CA GLU A 208 -20.76 2.91 7.07
C GLU A 208 -21.35 1.55 6.72
N GLY A 209 -21.88 0.85 7.72
CA GLY A 209 -22.51 -0.47 7.59
C GLY A 209 -21.56 -1.63 7.28
N LEU A 210 -20.24 -1.43 7.32
CA LEU A 210 -19.22 -2.48 7.11
C LEU A 210 -18.47 -2.84 8.39
N ASP A 211 -18.17 -1.87 9.22
CA ASP A 211 -17.55 -2.01 10.56
C ASP A 211 -16.24 -2.80 10.60
N ASN A 212 -15.47 -2.75 9.50
CA ASN A 212 -14.21 -3.48 9.35
C ASN A 212 -12.98 -2.58 9.15
N LEU A 213 -13.15 -1.26 9.29
CA LEU A 213 -12.05 -0.29 9.22
C LEU A 213 -11.19 -0.32 10.49
N ARG A 214 -9.88 -0.26 10.29
CA ARG A 214 -8.87 0.08 11.31
C ARG A 214 -8.01 1.23 10.77
N ILE A 215 -7.65 2.21 11.60
CA ILE A 215 -6.80 3.33 11.22
C ILE A 215 -5.41 3.13 11.80
N LEU A 216 -4.37 3.29 10.97
CA LEU A 216 -2.97 3.13 11.35
C LEU A 216 -2.22 4.45 11.15
N LEU A 217 -1.56 4.94 12.20
CA LEU A 217 -0.82 6.19 12.20
C LEU A 217 0.68 5.93 11.93
N PRO A 218 1.25 6.48 10.83
CA PRO A 218 2.67 6.34 10.51
C PRO A 218 3.54 7.37 11.23
N MET A 219 4.82 7.08 11.39
CA MET A 219 5.88 8.01 11.83
C MET A 219 5.69 8.63 13.22
N VAL A 220 4.91 8.00 14.09
CA VAL A 220 4.68 8.48 15.46
C VAL A 220 5.95 8.35 16.28
N THR A 221 6.42 9.44 16.87
CA THR A 221 7.64 9.51 17.70
C THR A 221 7.36 9.83 19.16
N ALA A 222 6.19 10.38 19.47
CA ALA A 222 5.83 10.79 20.80
C ALA A 222 4.35 10.44 21.11
N ILE A 223 4.06 10.24 22.39
CA ILE A 223 2.68 9.94 22.85
C ILE A 223 1.73 11.10 22.53
N ASP A 224 2.21 12.33 22.61
CA ASP A 224 1.40 13.52 22.36
C ASP A 224 0.96 13.62 20.90
N GLU A 225 1.73 13.11 19.94
CA GLU A 225 1.31 13.01 18.53
C GLU A 225 0.13 12.01 18.38
N LEU A 226 0.20 10.87 19.06
CA LEU A 226 -0.91 9.92 19.11
C LEU A 226 -2.18 10.54 19.72
N ARG A 227 -2.03 11.24 20.86
CA ARG A 227 -3.15 11.91 21.52
C ARG A 227 -3.80 12.98 20.65
N ALA A 228 -2.97 13.80 19.99
CA ALA A 228 -3.44 14.82 19.06
C ALA A 228 -4.21 14.20 17.88
N ALA A 229 -3.69 13.13 17.29
CA ALA A 229 -4.37 12.41 16.19
C ALA A 229 -5.70 11.80 16.67
N ARG A 230 -5.73 11.13 17.84
CA ARG A 230 -6.97 10.56 18.42
C ARG A 230 -8.03 11.63 18.66
N LEU A 231 -7.63 12.81 19.15
CA LEU A 231 -8.55 13.94 19.35
C LEU A 231 -9.18 14.39 18.02
N LEU A 232 -8.37 14.53 16.96
CA LEU A 232 -8.84 14.91 15.64
C LEU A 232 -9.75 13.83 15.02
N ILE A 233 -9.41 12.54 15.17
CA ILE A 233 -10.25 11.43 14.72
C ILE A 233 -11.59 11.42 15.44
N GLY A 234 -11.59 11.61 16.77
CA GLY A 234 -12.82 11.69 17.57
C GLY A 234 -13.70 12.86 17.14
N ARG A 235 -13.11 14.01 16.81
CA ARG A 235 -13.83 15.16 16.26
C ARG A 235 -14.44 14.82 14.88
N CYS A 236 -13.67 14.25 13.96
CA CYS A 236 -14.19 13.80 12.67
C CYS A 236 -15.36 12.83 12.82
N HIS A 237 -15.25 11.89 13.75
CA HIS A 237 -16.30 10.92 14.02
C HIS A 237 -17.60 11.60 14.47
N ALA A 238 -17.52 12.54 15.42
CA ALA A 238 -18.68 13.30 15.87
C ALA A 238 -19.32 14.12 14.75
N GLU A 239 -18.52 14.75 13.88
CA GLU A 239 -18.99 15.49 12.71
C GLU A 239 -19.70 14.57 11.71
N VAL A 240 -19.10 13.42 11.36
CA VAL A 240 -19.67 12.43 10.43
C VAL A 240 -21.01 11.87 10.96
N LEU A 241 -21.11 11.59 12.27
CA LEU A 241 -22.38 11.20 12.89
C LEU A 241 -23.44 12.31 12.80
N SER A 242 -23.04 13.57 12.97
CA SER A 242 -23.97 14.71 12.85
C SER A 242 -24.50 14.94 11.44
N GLU A 243 -23.79 14.47 10.43
CA GLU A 243 -24.20 14.48 9.02
C GLU A 243 -25.17 13.33 8.68
N GLY A 244 -25.44 12.42 9.62
CA GLY A 244 -26.39 11.31 9.46
C GLY A 244 -25.78 9.98 9.06
N PHE A 245 -24.45 9.87 8.96
CA PHE A 245 -23.77 8.59 8.78
C PHE A 245 -23.77 7.78 10.07
N THR A 246 -23.77 6.45 9.92
CA THR A 246 -23.69 5.51 11.04
C THR A 246 -22.44 4.64 10.89
N ALA A 247 -21.39 5.01 11.58
CA ALA A 247 -20.14 4.24 11.60
C ALA A 247 -19.59 4.21 13.03
N PRO A 248 -19.12 3.05 13.54
CA PRO A 248 -18.45 3.00 14.82
C PRO A 248 -17.11 3.73 14.75
N LEU A 249 -16.58 4.17 15.88
CA LEU A 249 -15.22 4.64 15.97
C LEU A 249 -14.29 3.45 15.73
N PRO A 250 -13.42 3.48 14.69
CA PRO A 250 -12.52 2.37 14.39
C PRO A 250 -11.39 2.25 15.41
N GLU A 251 -10.77 1.09 15.50
CA GLU A 251 -9.52 0.91 16.23
C GLU A 251 -8.42 1.78 15.62
N ILE A 252 -7.61 2.41 16.47
CA ILE A 252 -6.52 3.31 16.08
C ILE A 252 -5.20 2.72 16.54
N GLY A 253 -4.35 2.35 15.57
CA GLY A 253 -3.03 1.78 15.80
C GLY A 253 -1.90 2.72 15.46
N VAL A 254 -0.70 2.34 15.90
CA VAL A 254 0.56 3.08 15.68
C VAL A 254 1.58 2.17 15.00
N MET A 255 2.31 2.70 14.01
CA MET A 255 3.50 2.01 13.45
C MET A 255 4.72 2.25 14.32
N ILE A 256 5.36 1.15 14.72
CA ILE A 256 6.66 1.18 15.42
C ILE A 256 7.76 1.10 14.36
N GLU A 257 7.99 2.21 13.68
CA GLU A 257 8.91 2.28 12.52
C GLU A 257 10.04 3.31 12.67
N VAL A 258 9.97 4.14 13.70
CA VAL A 258 11.03 5.10 14.01
C VAL A 258 11.74 4.71 15.32
N PRO A 259 13.04 5.00 15.48
CA PRO A 259 13.80 4.60 16.67
C PRO A 259 13.17 5.04 18.00
N ALA A 260 12.60 6.25 18.07
CA ALA A 260 11.94 6.74 19.26
C ALA A 260 10.73 5.89 19.67
N ALA A 261 9.92 5.43 18.70
CA ALA A 261 8.75 4.61 18.96
C ALA A 261 9.10 3.24 19.58
N VAL A 262 10.27 2.69 19.25
CA VAL A 262 10.74 1.42 19.85
C VAL A 262 10.90 1.58 21.37
N TYR A 263 11.51 2.67 21.83
CA TYR A 263 11.68 2.95 23.27
C TYR A 263 10.37 3.32 23.95
N LEU A 264 9.40 3.85 23.21
CA LEU A 264 8.08 4.26 23.71
C LEU A 264 6.99 3.21 23.42
N ALA A 265 7.34 2.02 22.90
CA ALA A 265 6.36 1.01 22.54
C ALA A 265 5.42 0.61 23.68
N GLY A 266 5.93 0.47 24.90
CA GLY A 266 5.13 0.19 26.09
C GLY A 266 4.09 1.29 26.39
N PRO A 267 4.47 2.56 26.55
CA PRO A 267 3.55 3.67 26.68
C PRO A 267 2.58 3.85 25.50
N LEU A 268 3.04 3.68 24.25
CA LEU A 268 2.18 3.75 23.08
C LEU A 268 1.11 2.63 23.07
N ALA A 269 1.48 1.42 23.48
CA ALA A 269 0.56 0.29 23.59
C ALA A 269 -0.55 0.49 24.65
N GLN A 270 -0.36 1.40 25.60
CA GLN A 270 -1.39 1.73 26.59
C GLN A 270 -2.47 2.67 26.05
N GLU A 271 -2.17 3.39 24.98
CA GLU A 271 -3.05 4.40 24.40
C GLU A 271 -3.52 4.08 22.97
N ALA A 272 -2.82 3.20 22.26
CA ALA A 272 -3.23 2.67 20.96
C ALA A 272 -4.01 1.37 21.11
N ASP A 273 -4.93 1.11 20.19
CA ASP A 273 -5.73 -0.12 20.18
C ASP A 273 -4.94 -1.30 19.62
N PHE A 274 -3.94 -1.05 18.78
CA PHE A 274 -2.98 -2.03 18.26
C PHE A 274 -1.67 -1.38 17.84
N LEU A 275 -0.62 -2.20 17.68
CA LEU A 275 0.67 -1.79 17.15
C LEU A 275 0.97 -2.56 15.85
N SER A 276 1.66 -1.89 14.92
CA SER A 276 2.23 -2.49 13.70
C SER A 276 3.76 -2.34 13.75
N VAL A 277 4.50 -3.41 13.46
CA VAL A 277 5.97 -3.45 13.50
C VAL A 277 6.50 -3.76 12.11
#